data_2932055c554dd86d9f1764be6f823e4e
#
_entry.id   2932055c554dd86d9f1764be6f823e4e
#
_cell.length_a   1.000
_cell.length_b   1.000
_cell.length_c   1.000
_cell.angle_alpha   90.00
_cell.angle_beta   90.00
_cell.angle_gamma   90.00
#
_symmetry.space_group_name_H-M   'P 1'
#
loop_
_entity.id
_entity.type
_entity.pdbx_description
1 polymer ?
#
loop_
_entity_poly.entity_id
_entity_poly.type
_entity_poly.pdbx_seq_one_letter_code
_entity_poly.pdbx_strand_id
1 'polypeptide(L)'
;MGIDKKDIRLVIHFNSTGSIENFYQEIGRAGRDGKNSHTFLLYDDSDVYIHEYFISNSYPTKEIIKSIYNAICDSAQIAIGMKYDNQITINHNYIKLHTKQDISGAILNSALKYLEDAGYININSAYKSVNKIKILFN
;
A
#
# COMPACT_ATOMS: atom_id res chain seq x y z
N MET A 1 -3.10 1.69 -21.08
CA MET A 1 -3.36 1.41 -22.50
C MET A 1 -2.75 0.07 -22.82
N GLY A 2 -3.56 -0.94 -23.16
CA GLY A 2 -3.09 -2.31 -23.40
C GLY A 2 -2.63 -2.48 -24.85
N ILE A 3 -1.57 -3.27 -25.08
CA ILE A 3 -1.16 -3.70 -26.40
C ILE A 3 -2.12 -4.83 -26.81
N ASP A 4 -2.90 -4.62 -27.87
CA ASP A 4 -3.81 -5.63 -28.43
C ASP A 4 -3.34 -6.05 -29.83
N LYS A 5 -2.17 -6.67 -29.88
CA LYS A 5 -1.59 -7.24 -31.09
C LYS A 5 -1.65 -8.77 -31.02
N LYS A 6 -2.23 -9.42 -32.03
CA LYS A 6 -2.48 -10.87 -31.99
C LYS A 6 -1.23 -11.71 -32.24
N ASP A 7 -0.26 -11.18 -33.00
CA ASP A 7 0.92 -11.86 -33.50
C ASP A 7 2.20 -11.58 -32.69
N ILE A 8 2.09 -11.32 -31.43
CA ILE A 8 3.26 -11.19 -30.53
C ILE A 8 3.91 -12.56 -30.42
N ARG A 9 5.21 -12.64 -30.75
CA ARG A 9 6.00 -13.87 -30.72
C ARG A 9 6.94 -13.96 -29.55
N LEU A 10 7.21 -12.84 -28.91
CA LEU A 10 8.18 -12.75 -27.83
C LEU A 10 7.68 -11.76 -26.77
N VAL A 11 7.68 -12.21 -25.52
CA VAL A 11 7.52 -11.37 -24.32
C VAL A 11 8.76 -11.55 -23.47
N ILE A 12 9.41 -10.46 -23.10
CA ILE A 12 10.57 -10.47 -22.22
C ILE A 12 10.23 -9.63 -21.00
N HIS A 13 10.26 -10.26 -19.83
CA HIS A 13 10.21 -9.56 -18.53
C HIS A 13 11.65 -9.22 -18.13
N PHE A 14 11.95 -7.93 -18.09
CA PHE A 14 13.29 -7.47 -17.71
C PHE A 14 13.55 -7.59 -16.20
N ASN A 15 12.47 -7.51 -15.39
CA ASN A 15 12.48 -7.75 -13.96
C ASN A 15 11.34 -8.69 -13.59
N SER A 16 11.39 -9.24 -12.39
CA SER A 16 10.29 -10.01 -11.82
C SER A 16 9.03 -9.15 -11.70
N THR A 17 7.88 -9.70 -12.10
CA THR A 17 6.59 -9.01 -12.01
C THR A 17 6.11 -8.95 -10.56
N GLY A 18 5.31 -7.95 -10.22
CA GLY A 18 4.83 -7.73 -8.85
C GLY A 18 3.89 -8.81 -8.31
N SER A 19 3.32 -9.65 -9.17
CA SER A 19 2.48 -10.78 -8.78
C SER A 19 2.41 -11.83 -9.89
N ILE A 20 1.98 -13.03 -9.54
CA ILE A 20 1.73 -14.12 -10.49
C ILE A 20 0.62 -13.74 -11.48
N GLU A 21 -0.40 -13.01 -11.04
CA GLU A 21 -1.49 -12.55 -11.89
C GLU A 21 -0.98 -11.57 -12.95
N ASN A 22 -0.11 -10.64 -12.57
CA ASN A 22 0.52 -9.71 -13.51
C ASN A 22 1.36 -10.46 -14.53
N PHE A 23 2.18 -11.41 -14.06
CA PHE A 23 2.96 -12.27 -14.95
C PHE A 23 2.06 -12.99 -15.96
N TYR A 24 1.00 -13.63 -15.49
CA TYR A 24 0.06 -14.35 -16.33
C TYR A 24 -0.64 -13.44 -17.35
N GLN A 25 -1.05 -12.24 -16.95
CA GLN A 25 -1.66 -11.26 -17.85
C GLN A 25 -0.69 -10.76 -18.93
N GLU A 26 0.59 -10.63 -18.59
CA GLU A 26 1.62 -10.17 -19.52
C GLU A 26 1.98 -11.25 -20.54
N ILE A 27 2.20 -12.49 -20.11
CA ILE A 27 2.47 -13.60 -21.02
C ILE A 27 1.25 -13.94 -21.90
N GLY A 28 0.03 -13.74 -21.38
CA GLY A 28 -1.21 -13.92 -22.12
C GLY A 28 -1.41 -12.94 -23.30
N ARG A 29 -0.48 -12.00 -23.51
CA ARG A 29 -0.45 -11.14 -24.69
C ARG A 29 0.21 -11.82 -25.89
N ALA A 30 1.04 -12.83 -25.67
CA ALA A 30 1.75 -13.55 -26.72
C ALA A 30 0.87 -14.63 -27.35
N GLY A 31 1.02 -14.86 -28.65
CA GLY A 31 0.42 -15.99 -29.37
C GLY A 31 -1.10 -15.99 -29.43
N ARG A 32 -1.78 -14.84 -29.34
CA ARG A 32 -3.25 -14.77 -29.42
C ARG A 32 -3.84 -15.25 -30.73
N ASP A 33 -3.03 -15.43 -31.75
CA ASP A 33 -3.40 -16.02 -33.02
C ASP A 33 -3.28 -17.55 -33.05
N GLY A 34 -3.00 -18.18 -31.93
CA GLY A 34 -2.83 -19.63 -31.75
C GLY A 34 -1.48 -20.17 -32.21
N LYS A 35 -0.53 -19.33 -32.64
CA LYS A 35 0.81 -19.75 -33.02
C LYS A 35 1.77 -19.72 -31.82
N ASN A 36 2.83 -20.53 -31.91
CA ASN A 36 3.86 -20.59 -30.88
C ASN A 36 4.49 -19.23 -30.62
N SER A 37 4.68 -18.93 -29.35
CA SER A 37 5.35 -17.75 -28.86
C SER A 37 6.25 -18.13 -27.67
N HIS A 38 7.21 -17.27 -27.36
CA HIS A 38 8.17 -17.49 -26.28
C HIS A 38 8.05 -16.38 -25.24
N THR A 39 8.22 -16.76 -23.97
CA THR A 39 8.31 -15.82 -22.85
C THR A 39 9.61 -16.06 -22.10
N PHE A 40 10.33 -14.99 -21.81
CA PHE A 40 11.55 -15.02 -21.02
C PHE A 40 11.38 -14.12 -19.81
N LEU A 41 11.83 -14.58 -18.67
CA LEU A 41 12.01 -13.79 -17.47
C LEU A 41 13.50 -13.65 -17.19
N LEU A 42 14.01 -12.43 -17.22
CA LEU A 42 15.36 -12.10 -16.81
C LEU A 42 15.32 -11.86 -15.30
N TYR A 43 15.59 -12.92 -14.55
CA TYR A 43 15.56 -12.87 -13.09
C TYR A 43 16.94 -12.49 -12.55
N ASP A 44 16.96 -11.60 -11.58
CA ASP A 44 18.11 -11.23 -10.79
C ASP A 44 17.77 -11.24 -9.30
N ASP A 45 18.71 -11.62 -8.44
CA ASP A 45 18.48 -11.68 -6.98
C ASP A 45 18.10 -10.30 -6.40
N SER A 46 18.48 -9.21 -7.07
CA SER A 46 18.07 -7.86 -6.69
C SER A 46 16.55 -7.62 -6.81
N ASP A 47 15.83 -8.39 -7.64
CA ASP A 47 14.39 -8.30 -7.75
C ASP A 47 13.69 -8.65 -6.43
N VAL A 48 14.29 -9.55 -5.63
CA VAL A 48 13.77 -9.93 -4.30
C VAL A 48 13.72 -8.72 -3.38
N TYR A 49 14.78 -7.89 -3.35
CA TYR A 49 14.82 -6.69 -2.51
C TYR A 49 13.72 -5.68 -2.87
N ILE A 50 13.42 -5.56 -4.17
CA ILE A 50 12.33 -4.69 -4.64
C ILE A 50 10.98 -5.22 -4.12
N HIS A 51 10.74 -6.52 -4.19
CA HIS A 51 9.52 -7.14 -3.67
C HIS A 51 9.41 -7.01 -2.15
N GLU A 52 10.47 -7.28 -1.42
CA GLU A 52 10.53 -7.12 0.04
C GLU A 52 10.25 -5.67 0.46
N TYR A 53 10.81 -4.71 -0.27
CA TYR A 53 10.54 -3.29 -0.05
C TYR A 53 9.04 -2.96 -0.22
N PHE A 54 8.40 -3.44 -1.30
CA PHE A 54 6.97 -3.21 -1.50
C PHE A 54 6.12 -3.92 -0.46
N ILE A 55 6.46 -5.16 -0.09
CA ILE A 55 5.75 -5.92 0.93
C ILE A 55 5.85 -5.20 2.28
N SER A 56 7.05 -4.84 2.71
CA SER A 56 7.26 -4.16 4.00
C SER A 56 6.58 -2.81 4.10
N ASN A 57 6.47 -2.08 2.98
CA ASN A 57 5.73 -0.81 2.93
C ASN A 57 4.22 -0.97 2.77
N SER A 58 3.73 -2.13 2.34
CA SER A 58 2.29 -2.38 2.18
C SER A 58 1.65 -3.01 3.42
N TYR A 59 2.44 -3.74 4.21
CA TYR A 59 1.96 -4.52 5.36
C TYR A 59 2.65 -4.07 6.65
N PRO A 60 2.20 -2.96 7.25
CA PRO A 60 2.73 -2.50 8.53
C PRO A 60 2.47 -3.54 9.63
N THR A 61 3.42 -3.72 10.55
CA THR A 61 3.24 -4.63 11.69
C THR A 61 2.17 -4.11 12.66
N LYS A 62 1.65 -4.99 13.50
CA LYS A 62 0.65 -4.61 14.51
C LYS A 62 1.16 -3.52 15.45
N GLU A 63 2.45 -3.55 15.78
CA GLU A 63 3.12 -2.56 16.62
C GLU A 63 3.15 -1.19 15.94
N ILE A 64 3.44 -1.15 14.64
CA ILE A 64 3.41 0.09 13.85
C ILE A 64 1.99 0.65 13.79
N ILE A 65 0.98 -0.18 13.49
CA ILE A 65 -0.42 0.25 13.45
C ILE A 65 -0.84 0.81 14.80
N LYS A 66 -0.51 0.12 15.89
CA LYS A 66 -0.82 0.57 17.25
C LYS A 66 -0.12 1.89 17.60
N SER A 67 1.16 2.05 17.23
CA SER A 67 1.90 3.28 17.52
C SER A 67 1.33 4.48 16.75
N ILE A 68 0.91 4.27 15.50
CA ILE A 68 0.24 5.30 14.68
C ILE A 68 -1.10 5.68 15.30
N TYR A 69 -1.91 4.70 15.72
CA TYR A 69 -3.20 4.96 16.37
C TYR A 69 -3.02 5.76 17.66
N ASN A 70 -2.06 5.40 18.51
CA ASN A 70 -1.75 6.13 19.72
C ASN A 70 -1.32 7.58 19.40
N ALA A 71 -0.44 7.77 18.43
CA ALA A 71 0.00 9.11 18.01
C ALA A 71 -1.18 9.97 17.49
N ILE A 72 -2.17 9.36 16.83
CA ILE A 72 -3.39 10.05 16.41
C ILE A 72 -4.20 10.49 17.63
N CYS A 73 -4.43 9.59 18.59
CA CYS A 73 -5.16 9.88 19.82
C CYS A 73 -4.45 10.98 20.63
N ASP A 74 -3.13 10.90 20.77
CA ASP A 74 -2.32 11.90 21.46
C ASP A 74 -2.41 13.28 20.78
N SER A 75 -2.37 13.33 19.45
CA SER A 75 -2.50 14.58 18.71
C SER A 75 -3.83 15.28 18.92
N ALA A 76 -4.87 14.53 19.22
CA ALA A 76 -6.21 15.01 19.47
C ALA A 76 -6.51 15.17 20.98
N GLN A 77 -5.54 14.83 21.86
CA GLN A 77 -5.69 14.81 23.31
C GLN A 77 -6.86 13.92 23.78
N ILE A 78 -7.04 12.77 23.10
CA ILE A 78 -8.11 11.81 23.38
C ILE A 78 -7.51 10.62 24.12
N ALA A 79 -8.13 10.21 25.22
CA ALA A 79 -7.75 8.96 25.86
C ALA A 79 -8.06 7.78 24.91
N ILE A 80 -7.12 6.83 24.85
CA ILE A 80 -7.33 5.59 24.10
C ILE A 80 -8.61 4.96 24.63
N GLY A 81 -9.56 4.68 23.76
CA GLY A 81 -10.80 4.13 24.22
C GLY A 81 -12.00 5.04 24.17
N MET A 82 -11.83 6.27 23.87
CA MET A 82 -12.93 7.22 23.80
C MET A 82 -13.33 7.48 22.35
N LYS A 83 -14.62 7.43 22.08
CA LYS A 83 -15.19 7.89 20.82
C LYS A 83 -15.02 9.40 20.70
N TYR A 84 -14.60 9.85 19.55
CA TYR A 84 -14.41 11.27 19.25
C TYR A 84 -15.13 11.67 17.98
N ASP A 85 -16.15 12.54 18.13
CA ASP A 85 -17.04 12.87 17.02
C ASP A 85 -16.51 13.98 16.11
N ASN A 86 -15.49 14.73 16.53
CA ASN A 86 -14.89 15.78 15.73
C ASN A 86 -13.85 15.21 14.73
N GLN A 87 -13.62 15.95 13.66
CA GLN A 87 -12.58 15.61 12.69
C GLN A 87 -11.19 16.04 13.18
N ILE A 88 -10.22 15.15 13.01
CA ILE A 88 -8.81 15.41 13.32
C ILE A 88 -8.06 15.57 12.00
N THR A 89 -7.21 16.57 11.93
CA THR A 89 -6.27 16.72 10.82
C THR A 89 -4.98 15.99 11.16
N ILE A 90 -4.62 14.97 10.37
CA ILE A 90 -3.37 14.25 10.56
C ILE A 90 -2.20 15.05 9.99
N ASN A 91 -1.23 15.33 10.86
CA ASN A 91 0.07 15.81 10.45
C ASN A 91 1.06 14.65 10.40
N HIS A 92 1.55 14.31 9.20
CA HIS A 92 2.50 13.22 8.99
C HIS A 92 3.79 13.39 9.82
N ASN A 93 4.31 14.62 9.89
CA ASN A 93 5.51 14.90 10.67
C ASN A 93 5.28 14.67 12.17
N TYR A 94 4.10 15.02 12.67
CA TYR A 94 3.73 14.77 14.07
C TYR A 94 3.75 13.26 14.36
N ILE A 95 3.10 12.46 13.52
CA ILE A 95 3.05 11.00 13.68
C ILE A 95 4.46 10.40 13.65
N LYS A 96 5.29 10.82 12.67
CA LYS A 96 6.68 10.36 12.55
C LYS A 96 7.51 10.65 13.81
N LEU A 97 7.35 11.82 14.39
CA LEU A 97 8.05 12.21 15.61
C LEU A 97 7.60 11.40 16.85
N HIS A 98 6.29 11.13 16.96
CA HIS A 98 5.72 10.48 18.15
C HIS A 98 5.82 8.95 18.11
N THR A 99 5.88 8.35 16.93
CA THR A 99 6.06 6.90 16.81
C THR A 99 7.50 6.44 17.02
N LYS A 100 8.47 7.37 17.08
CA LYS A 100 9.92 7.09 17.23
C LYS A 100 10.45 6.08 16.17
N GLN A 101 9.77 5.96 15.06
CA GLN A 101 10.09 5.05 13.96
C GLN A 101 10.12 5.83 12.65
N ASP A 102 10.97 5.39 11.72
CA ASP A 102 10.99 5.98 10.38
C ASP A 102 9.82 5.42 9.56
N ILE A 103 8.67 6.06 9.68
CA ILE A 103 7.44 5.66 8.99
C ILE A 103 7.37 6.39 7.66
N SER A 104 7.43 5.62 6.56
CA SER A 104 7.20 6.14 5.22
C SER A 104 5.72 6.54 5.03
N GLY A 105 5.45 7.43 4.06
CA GLY A 105 4.07 7.77 3.70
C GLY A 105 3.25 6.56 3.26
N ALA A 106 3.88 5.57 2.63
CA ALA A 106 3.23 4.34 2.21
C ALA A 106 2.78 3.51 3.42
N ILE A 107 3.65 3.30 4.41
CA ILE A 107 3.32 2.59 5.66
C ILE A 107 2.20 3.32 6.42
N LEU A 108 2.27 4.65 6.51
CA LEU A 108 1.22 5.43 7.17
C LEU A 108 -0.14 5.24 6.47
N ASN A 109 -0.19 5.37 5.15
CA ASN A 109 -1.43 5.20 4.40
C ASN A 109 -1.99 3.77 4.52
N SER A 110 -1.13 2.76 4.49
CA SER A 110 -1.54 1.36 4.70
C SER A 110 -2.09 1.14 6.10
N ALA A 111 -1.41 1.66 7.14
CA ALA A 111 -1.87 1.55 8.52
C ALA A 111 -3.20 2.26 8.75
N LEU A 112 -3.38 3.47 8.19
CA LEU A 112 -4.65 4.19 8.25
C LEU A 112 -5.78 3.40 7.60
N LYS A 113 -5.52 2.77 6.44
CA LYS A 113 -6.51 1.92 5.79
C LYS A 113 -6.89 0.71 6.64
N TYR A 114 -5.92 0.03 7.26
CA TYR A 114 -6.22 -1.07 8.18
C TYR A 114 -7.05 -0.63 9.39
N LEU A 115 -6.76 0.55 9.95
CA LEU A 115 -7.56 1.11 11.05
C LEU A 115 -8.98 1.47 10.61
N GLU A 116 -9.16 1.95 9.38
CA GLU A 116 -10.47 2.25 8.80
C GLU A 116 -11.25 0.97 8.53
N ASP A 117 -10.65 -0.02 7.86
CA ASP A 117 -11.27 -1.31 7.55
C ASP A 117 -11.67 -2.08 8.83
N ALA A 118 -10.90 -1.91 9.91
CA ALA A 118 -11.19 -2.46 11.22
C ALA A 118 -12.20 -1.62 12.04
N GLY A 119 -12.66 -0.48 11.53
CA GLY A 119 -13.66 0.37 12.17
C GLY A 119 -13.18 1.24 13.32
N TYR A 120 -11.85 1.41 13.50
CA TYR A 120 -11.29 2.29 14.55
C TYR A 120 -11.35 3.76 14.17
N ILE A 121 -11.24 4.07 12.90
CA ILE A 121 -11.27 5.43 12.37
C ILE A 121 -12.15 5.48 11.12
N ASN A 122 -12.54 6.70 10.72
CA ASN A 122 -13.12 6.97 9.42
C ASN A 122 -12.34 8.08 8.74
N ILE A 123 -11.91 7.87 7.51
CA ILE A 123 -11.09 8.81 6.75
C ILE A 123 -11.98 9.63 5.83
N ASN A 124 -12.02 10.93 6.05
CA ASN A 124 -12.75 11.84 5.17
C ASN A 124 -11.79 12.43 4.12
N SER A 125 -11.79 11.87 2.91
CA SER A 125 -10.86 12.19 1.82
C SER A 125 -11.23 13.42 0.97
N ALA A 126 -12.04 14.34 1.50
CA ALA A 126 -12.52 15.50 0.74
C ALA A 126 -11.43 16.46 0.21
N TYR A 127 -10.16 16.29 0.64
CA TYR A 127 -9.02 17.07 0.14
C TYR A 127 -7.77 16.21 -0.04
N LYS A 128 -7.21 16.20 -1.24
CA LYS A 128 -6.04 15.39 -1.67
C LYS A 128 -4.72 15.63 -0.93
N SER A 129 -4.64 16.56 0.01
CA SER A 129 -3.39 16.92 0.70
C SER A 129 -3.42 16.83 2.23
N VAL A 130 -4.58 16.63 2.85
CA VAL A 130 -4.72 16.56 4.31
C VAL A 130 -5.75 15.51 4.66
N ASN A 131 -5.32 14.41 5.26
CA ASN A 131 -6.24 13.38 5.74
C ASN A 131 -6.95 13.87 7.00
N LYS A 132 -8.27 14.07 6.92
CA LYS A 132 -9.12 14.31 8.08
C LYS A 132 -9.68 12.99 8.55
N ILE A 133 -9.52 12.69 9.83
CA ILE A 133 -9.93 11.43 10.43
C ILE A 133 -10.95 11.68 11.53
N LYS A 134 -11.91 10.77 11.63
CA LYS A 134 -12.83 10.64 12.76
C LYS A 134 -12.51 9.34 13.50
N ILE A 135 -12.31 9.39 14.80
CA ILE A 135 -12.11 8.18 15.61
C ILE A 135 -13.49 7.61 15.94
N LEU A 136 -13.72 6.35 15.58
CA LEU A 136 -15.02 5.69 15.77
C LEU A 136 -15.05 4.85 17.04
N PHE A 137 -13.96 4.15 17.34
CA PHE A 137 -13.87 3.20 18.47
C PHE A 137 -12.46 3.00 19.01
N ASN A 138 -12.51 2.27 20.02
CA ASN A 138 -11.53 1.54 20.76
C ASN A 138 -11.58 0.06 20.60
#